data_b9eff46cf00e3601b59ef1c3c095f2e1
#
_entry.id   b9eff46cf00e3601b59ef1c3c095f2e1
#
_cell.length_a   1.000
_cell.length_b   1.000
_cell.length_c   1.000
_cell.angle_alpha   90.00
_cell.angle_beta   90.00
_cell.angle_gamma   90.00
#
_symmetry.space_group_name_H-M   'P 1'
#
loop_
_entity.id
_entity.type
_entity.pdbx_description
1 polymer ?
#
loop_
_entity_poly.entity_id
_entity_poly.type
_entity_poly.pdbx_seq_one_letter_code
_entity_poly.pdbx_strand_id
1 'polypeptide(L)' 'NTIAPGLIATPLLLNMPEEVQKNLADSVPFPHRLGQASEYASLVLHLIDNALINGEVIRLDGALRMAPR' A
#
# COMPACT_ATOMS: atom_id res chain seq x y z
N ASN A 1 -6.51 -15.52 1.94
CA ASN A 1 -6.64 -14.07 1.88
C ASN A 1 -5.69 -13.48 0.84
N THR A 2 -6.08 -12.36 0.30
CA THR A 2 -5.27 -11.62 -0.67
C THR A 2 -5.08 -10.18 -0.17
N ILE A 3 -3.86 -9.67 -0.29
CA ILE A 3 -3.59 -8.27 -0.03
C ILE A 3 -3.40 -7.56 -1.37
N ALA A 4 -4.15 -6.47 -1.57
CA ALA A 4 -4.02 -5.62 -2.74
C ALA A 4 -3.30 -4.33 -2.32
N PRO A 5 -1.95 -4.26 -2.44
CA PRO A 5 -1.21 -3.10 -1.99
C PRO A 5 -1.33 -1.93 -2.96
N GLY A 6 -1.19 -0.72 -2.42
CA GLY A 6 -1.05 0.48 -3.21
C GLY A 6 0.42 0.79 -3.47
N LEU A 7 0.79 2.05 -3.23
CA LEU A 7 2.15 2.53 -3.48
C LEU A 7 3.03 2.29 -2.26
N ILE A 8 3.88 1.28 -2.34
CA ILE A 8 4.79 0.90 -1.26
C ILE A 8 6.22 1.31 -1.64
N ALA A 9 6.95 1.84 -0.67
CA ALA A 9 8.33 2.28 -0.86
C ALA A 9 9.27 1.08 -1.01
N THR A 10 9.27 0.50 -2.20
CA THR A 10 10.15 -0.62 -2.56
C THR A 10 11.38 -0.08 -3.30
N PRO A 11 12.45 -0.88 -3.46
CA PRO A 11 13.61 -0.41 -4.23
C PRO A 11 13.25 0.06 -5.64
N LEU A 12 12.30 -0.61 -6.30
CA LEU A 12 11.86 -0.20 -7.64
C LEU A 12 11.30 1.23 -7.62
N LEU A 13 10.44 1.53 -6.66
CA LEU A 13 9.82 2.85 -6.55
C LEU A 13 10.83 3.90 -6.07
N LEU A 14 11.70 3.53 -5.13
CA LEU A 14 12.70 4.44 -4.58
C LEU A 14 13.79 4.81 -5.58
N ASN A 15 13.94 4.04 -6.66
CA ASN A 15 14.86 4.37 -7.75
C ASN A 15 14.31 5.38 -8.73
N MET A 16 13.04 5.75 -8.60
CA MET A 16 12.46 6.80 -9.43
C MET A 16 12.93 8.18 -8.97
N PRO A 17 12.89 9.21 -9.87
CA PRO A 17 13.19 10.58 -9.46
C PRO A 17 12.34 11.03 -8.27
N GLU A 18 12.92 11.84 -7.40
CA GLU A 18 12.21 12.32 -6.19
C GLU A 18 10.90 13.03 -6.51
N GLU A 19 10.87 13.78 -7.60
CA GLU A 19 9.67 14.48 -8.04
C GLU A 19 8.54 13.50 -8.34
N VAL A 20 8.87 12.39 -9.00
CA VAL A 20 7.89 11.33 -9.30
C VAL A 20 7.40 10.70 -8.00
N GLN A 21 8.32 10.37 -7.09
CA GLN A 21 7.96 9.80 -5.80
C GLN A 21 7.03 10.72 -5.01
N LYS A 22 7.33 12.02 -5.01
CA LYS A 22 6.51 13.01 -4.31
C LYS A 22 5.11 13.09 -4.91
N ASN A 23 5.03 13.11 -6.24
CA ASN A 23 3.73 13.17 -6.92
C ASN A 23 2.88 11.94 -6.61
N LEU A 24 3.50 10.76 -6.59
CA LEU A 24 2.81 9.53 -6.24
C LEU A 24 2.34 9.54 -4.79
N ALA A 25 3.19 10.00 -3.87
CA ALA A 25 2.84 10.09 -2.45
C ALA A 25 1.68 11.06 -2.24
N ASP A 26 1.67 12.18 -2.95
CA ASP A 26 0.60 13.19 -2.84
C ASP A 26 -0.72 12.67 -3.39
N SER A 27 -0.70 11.67 -4.27
CA SER A 27 -1.93 11.08 -4.81
C SER A 27 -2.65 10.17 -3.83
N VAL A 28 -1.98 9.74 -2.75
CA VAL A 28 -2.59 8.89 -1.73
C VAL A 28 -3.47 9.75 -0.82
N PRO A 29 -4.77 9.45 -0.70
CA PRO A 29 -5.67 10.27 0.12
C PRO A 29 -5.26 10.40 1.58
N PHE A 30 -4.87 9.31 2.23
CA PHE A 30 -4.42 9.36 3.61
C PHE A 30 -3.77 8.02 4.00
N PRO A 31 -2.58 8.06 4.59
CA PRO A 31 -1.71 9.23 4.74
C PRO A 31 -1.08 9.65 3.41
N HIS A 32 -0.75 10.94 3.26
CA HIS A 32 -0.14 11.49 2.04
C HIS A 32 1.34 11.10 1.95
N ARG A 33 1.60 9.83 1.80
CA ARG A 33 2.94 9.28 1.69
C ARG A 33 2.89 7.89 1.07
N LEU A 34 4.04 7.40 0.65
CA LEU A 34 4.17 6.01 0.24
C LEU A 34 4.05 5.10 1.47
N GLY A 35 3.50 3.92 1.29
CA GLY A 35 3.46 2.93 2.35
C GLY A 35 4.85 2.39 2.65
N GLN A 36 5.04 1.89 3.86
CA GLN A 36 6.28 1.24 4.26
C GLN A 36 6.17 -0.26 4.08
N ALA A 37 7.29 -0.91 3.75
CA ALA A 37 7.31 -2.37 3.67
C ALA A 37 6.89 -3.02 5.00
N SER A 38 7.23 -2.39 6.12
CA SER A 38 6.83 -2.85 7.45
C SER A 38 5.31 -2.82 7.64
N GLU A 39 4.61 -1.89 7.01
CA GLU A 39 3.15 -1.83 7.10
C GLU A 39 2.50 -3.02 6.38
N TYR A 40 3.06 -3.41 5.25
CA TYR A 40 2.63 -4.61 4.54
C TYR A 40 2.88 -5.86 5.39
N ALA A 41 4.08 -5.97 5.94
CA ALA A 41 4.44 -7.12 6.79
C ALA A 41 3.55 -7.19 8.04
N SER A 42 3.21 -6.05 8.63
CA SER A 42 2.33 -5.99 9.79
C SER A 42 0.95 -6.56 9.47
N LEU A 43 0.39 -6.23 8.30
CA LEU A 43 -0.88 -6.78 7.89
C LEU A 43 -0.79 -8.29 7.65
N VAL A 44 0.28 -8.77 7.03
CA VAL A 44 0.48 -10.21 6.82
C VAL A 44 0.46 -10.95 8.14
N LEU A 45 1.20 -10.45 9.14
CA LEU A 45 1.24 -11.07 10.47
C LEU A 45 -0.15 -11.07 11.12
N HIS A 46 -0.89 -9.99 10.98
CA HIS A 46 -2.25 -9.91 11.54
C HIS A 46 -3.17 -10.94 10.88
N LEU A 47 -3.07 -11.10 9.57
CA LEU A 47 -3.89 -12.08 8.85
C LEU A 47 -3.58 -13.51 9.26
N ILE A 48 -2.31 -13.79 9.60
CA ILE A 48 -1.91 -15.11 10.12
C ILE A 48 -2.52 -15.34 11.50
N ASP A 49 -2.50 -14.32 12.36
CA ASP A 49 -2.95 -14.43 13.74
C ASP A 49 -4.47 -14.39 13.90
N ASN A 50 -5.18 -13.80 12.95
CA ASN A 50 -6.62 -13.62 13.07
C ASN A 50 -7.37 -14.62 12.19
N ALA A 51 -7.70 -15.76 12.78
CA ALA A 51 -8.33 -16.87 12.05
C ALA A 51 -9.73 -16.55 11.52
N LEU A 52 -10.37 -15.51 12.06
CA LEU A 52 -11.71 -15.14 11.61
C LEU A 52 -11.69 -14.42 10.25
N ILE A 53 -10.56 -13.84 9.85
CA ILE A 53 -10.40 -13.24 8.53
C ILE A 53 -10.05 -14.36 7.55
N ASN A 54 -10.98 -14.66 6.64
CA ASN A 54 -10.82 -15.78 5.73
C ASN A 54 -11.52 -15.49 4.40
N GLY A 55 -10.83 -15.75 3.31
CA GLY A 55 -11.39 -15.55 1.98
C GLY A 55 -11.55 -14.09 1.57
N GLU A 56 -10.79 -13.18 2.17
CA GLU A 56 -10.90 -11.75 1.92
C GLU A 56 -9.85 -11.21 0.97
N VAL A 57 -10.21 -10.11 0.30
CA VAL A 57 -9.28 -9.27 -0.43
C VAL A 57 -9.19 -7.94 0.33
N ILE A 58 -8.00 -7.64 0.86
CA ILE A 58 -7.80 -6.48 1.71
C ILE A 58 -6.92 -5.47 1.00
N ARG A 59 -7.42 -4.26 0.82
CA ARG A 59 -6.68 -3.18 0.20
C ARG A 59 -5.81 -2.50 1.26
N LEU A 60 -4.54 -2.31 0.93
CA LEU A 60 -3.57 -1.63 1.79
C LEU A 60 -2.95 -0.51 0.97
N ASP A 61 -3.70 0.58 0.80
CA ASP A 61 -3.38 1.57 -0.22
C ASP A 61 -3.69 3.03 0.16
N GLY A 62 -4.01 3.31 1.43
CA GLY A 62 -4.34 4.66 1.84
C GLY A 62 -5.56 5.24 1.11
N ALA A 63 -6.46 4.38 0.68
CA ALA A 63 -7.67 4.72 -0.08
C ALA A 63 -7.40 5.23 -1.50
N LEU A 64 -6.21 4.96 -2.03
CA LEU A 64 -5.89 5.32 -3.41
C LEU A 64 -6.81 4.59 -4.39
N ARG A 65 -7.29 5.31 -5.38
CA ARG A 65 -8.08 4.76 -6.49
C ARG A 65 -7.50 5.26 -7.79
N MET A 66 -7.51 4.39 -8.81
CA MET A 66 -7.08 4.80 -10.14
C MET A 66 -8.03 5.87 -10.68
N ALA A 67 -7.44 6.90 -11.27
CA ALA A 67 -8.25 7.94 -11.89
C ALA A 67 -9.05 7.35 -13.06
N PRO A 68 -10.30 7.72 -13.23
CA PRO A 68 -11.06 7.32 -14.40
C PRO A 68 -10.46 7.97 -15.65
N ARG A 69 -10.56 7.29 -16.74
CA ARG A 69 -10.05 7.78 -18.01
C ARG A 69 -11.15 8.36 -18.86
#